data_232ca143c87b13c5c645ab0f00f9146f
#
_entry.id   232ca143c87b13c5c645ab0f00f9146f
#
_cell.length_a   1.000
_cell.length_b   1.000
_cell.length_c   1.000
_cell.angle_alpha   90.00
_cell.angle_beta   90.00
_cell.angle_gamma   90.00
#
_symmetry.space_group_name_H-M   'P 1'
#
loop_
_entity.id
_entity.type
_entity.pdbx_description
1 polymer ?
#
loop_
_entity_poly.entity_id
_entity_poly.type
_entity_poly.pdbx_seq_one_letter_code
_entity_poly.pdbx_strand_id
1 'polypeptide(L)'
;MSKLVRELMRPGVLTIQPEATLGEVAKSLSDNHVHALFVQEKGKGITGIITDFDLLAGEWLSGDAQSLKVMRKLTAGELMSTPVNSIEASAPAKEAAQRMHKRVVRRLLVTENGAQVGVISISDIVANIAKDAITHRNKVSDIMSDVFLTCRENTPIPSAARAMTSTGWRSVLVVDPFGKPLGVVSGLDLLSYCDLDDGCGEITVAKVMHPAFTINMESTLQEVAQKLIENHHHRLIVVDPNMPDTVPLGIISSFDIVAEMAKPGSIWQE
;
A
#
# COMPACT_ATOMS: atom_id res chain seq x y z
N MET A 1 -22.59 -17.10 3.06
CA MET A 1 -21.49 -17.81 3.77
C MET A 1 -20.23 -16.94 3.73
N SER A 2 -19.60 -16.75 4.87
CA SER A 2 -18.35 -16.00 4.95
C SER A 2 -17.25 -16.73 4.18
N LYS A 3 -16.61 -16.07 3.21
CA LYS A 3 -15.48 -16.66 2.46
C LYS A 3 -14.28 -16.93 3.36
N LEU A 4 -13.56 -17.99 3.07
CA LEU A 4 -12.34 -18.35 3.77
C LEU A 4 -11.13 -17.67 3.13
N VAL A 5 -10.04 -17.51 3.90
CA VAL A 5 -8.77 -16.95 3.44
C VAL A 5 -8.26 -17.71 2.20
N ARG A 6 -8.33 -19.06 2.19
CA ARG A 6 -7.91 -19.90 1.06
C ARG A 6 -8.60 -19.59 -0.27
N GLU A 7 -9.83 -19.05 -0.22
CA GLU A 7 -10.61 -18.70 -1.41
C GLU A 7 -10.22 -17.35 -2.02
N LEU A 8 -9.53 -16.52 -1.24
CA LEU A 8 -9.13 -15.17 -1.63
C LEU A 8 -7.62 -15.02 -1.80
N MET A 9 -6.81 -15.84 -1.11
CA MET A 9 -5.35 -15.74 -1.13
C MET A 9 -4.77 -16.03 -2.52
N ARG A 10 -3.59 -15.51 -2.75
CA ARG A 10 -2.73 -15.92 -3.87
C ARG A 10 -1.83 -17.06 -3.40
N PRO A 11 -1.77 -18.18 -4.17
CA PRO A 11 -0.85 -19.26 -3.86
C PRO A 11 0.60 -18.84 -4.12
N GLY A 12 1.51 -19.43 -3.35
CA GLY A 12 2.94 -19.11 -3.42
C GLY A 12 3.30 -17.81 -2.70
N VAL A 13 4.58 -17.63 -2.49
CA VAL A 13 5.14 -16.48 -1.76
C VAL A 13 6.38 -15.98 -2.48
N LEU A 14 6.40 -14.71 -2.84
CA LEU A 14 7.57 -14.08 -3.43
C LEU A 14 8.58 -13.77 -2.32
N THR A 15 9.78 -14.32 -2.45
CA THR A 15 10.79 -14.25 -1.39
C THR A 15 12.09 -13.64 -1.86
N ILE A 16 12.88 -13.16 -0.90
CA ILE A 16 14.27 -12.71 -1.08
C ILE A 16 15.12 -13.25 0.07
N GLN A 17 16.42 -13.38 -0.16
CA GLN A 17 17.34 -13.84 0.89
C GLN A 17 17.65 -12.70 1.87
N PRO A 18 17.93 -13.00 3.16
CA PRO A 18 18.25 -11.97 4.15
C PRO A 18 19.53 -11.18 3.83
N GLU A 19 20.46 -11.77 3.07
CA GLU A 19 21.71 -11.14 2.66
C GLU A 19 21.56 -10.21 1.44
N ALA A 20 20.39 -10.23 0.77
CA ALA A 20 20.16 -9.38 -0.38
C ALA A 20 20.27 -7.89 -0.01
N THR A 21 20.95 -7.13 -0.85
CA THR A 21 21.12 -5.69 -0.71
C THR A 21 19.78 -4.96 -0.90
N LEU A 22 19.64 -3.75 -0.37
CA LEU A 22 18.42 -2.94 -0.58
C LEU A 22 18.20 -2.63 -2.07
N GLY A 23 19.26 -2.56 -2.88
CA GLY A 23 19.15 -2.43 -4.34
C GLY A 23 18.49 -3.63 -5.00
N GLU A 24 18.87 -4.84 -4.61
CA GLU A 24 18.22 -6.07 -5.08
C GLU A 24 16.77 -6.17 -4.61
N VAL A 25 16.48 -5.71 -3.39
CA VAL A 25 15.10 -5.62 -2.89
C VAL A 25 14.29 -4.65 -3.74
N ALA A 26 14.77 -3.41 -3.95
CA ALA A 26 14.09 -2.39 -4.75
C ALA A 26 13.83 -2.90 -6.18
N LYS A 27 14.85 -3.49 -6.82
CA LYS A 27 14.73 -4.09 -8.14
C LYS A 27 13.67 -5.19 -8.16
N SER A 28 13.68 -6.10 -7.19
CA SER A 28 12.71 -7.20 -7.13
C SER A 28 11.29 -6.71 -6.90
N LEU A 29 11.07 -5.67 -6.07
CA LEU A 29 9.77 -5.04 -5.90
C LEU A 29 9.26 -4.44 -7.21
N SER A 30 10.11 -3.71 -7.94
CA SER A 30 9.77 -3.06 -9.19
C SER A 30 9.51 -4.07 -10.32
N ASP A 31 10.40 -5.03 -10.53
CA ASP A 31 10.28 -6.04 -11.60
C ASP A 31 9.02 -6.91 -11.46
N ASN A 32 8.61 -7.20 -10.23
CA ASN A 32 7.43 -7.99 -9.95
C ASN A 32 6.15 -7.15 -9.69
N HIS A 33 6.24 -5.83 -9.76
CA HIS A 33 5.13 -4.91 -9.47
C HIS A 33 4.44 -5.20 -8.13
N VAL A 34 5.25 -5.44 -7.07
CA VAL A 34 4.76 -5.73 -5.72
C VAL A 34 5.31 -4.73 -4.71
N HIS A 35 4.56 -4.51 -3.65
CA HIS A 35 4.91 -3.58 -2.56
C HIS A 35 5.63 -4.24 -1.38
N ALA A 36 5.89 -5.55 -1.41
CA ALA A 36 6.64 -6.24 -0.38
C ALA A 36 7.14 -7.60 -0.85
N LEU A 37 8.24 -8.03 -0.25
CA LEU A 37 8.84 -9.34 -0.37
C LEU A 37 8.91 -9.99 1.01
N PHE A 38 8.75 -11.30 1.06
CA PHE A 38 9.03 -12.05 2.27
C PHE A 38 10.51 -12.43 2.31
N VAL A 39 11.13 -12.29 3.48
CA VAL A 39 12.51 -12.68 3.67
C VAL A 39 12.57 -14.14 4.10
N GLN A 40 13.22 -14.96 3.29
CA GLN A 40 13.32 -16.41 3.51
C GLN A 40 14.75 -16.81 3.85
N GLU A 41 14.94 -17.35 5.04
CA GLU A 41 16.23 -17.86 5.49
C GLU A 41 16.33 -19.37 5.21
N LYS A 42 17.46 -19.79 4.63
CA LYS A 42 17.70 -21.21 4.30
C LYS A 42 17.62 -22.07 5.56
N GLY A 43 16.72 -23.07 5.53
CA GLY A 43 16.50 -24.00 6.64
C GLY A 43 15.58 -23.50 7.75
N LYS A 44 15.17 -22.23 7.75
CA LYS A 44 14.23 -21.66 8.75
C LYS A 44 12.87 -21.24 8.16
N GLY A 45 12.77 -21.14 6.82
CA GLY A 45 11.57 -20.66 6.16
C GLY A 45 11.48 -19.14 6.13
N ILE A 46 10.25 -18.58 6.09
CA ILE A 46 10.03 -17.14 6.07
C ILE A 46 10.21 -16.58 7.49
N THR A 47 11.16 -15.64 7.63
CA THR A 47 11.55 -15.04 8.90
C THR A 47 11.14 -13.58 9.02
N GLY A 48 10.95 -12.87 7.89
CA GLY A 48 10.61 -11.45 7.87
C GLY A 48 9.84 -11.03 6.62
N ILE A 49 9.50 -9.75 6.58
CA ILE A 49 8.89 -9.07 5.44
C ILE A 49 9.55 -7.70 5.26
N ILE A 50 9.85 -7.33 4.01
CA ILE A 50 10.40 -6.02 3.65
C ILE A 50 9.50 -5.38 2.59
N THR A 51 9.26 -4.07 2.72
CA THR A 51 8.33 -3.31 1.88
C THR A 51 9.00 -2.13 1.18
N ASP A 52 8.36 -1.59 0.15
CA ASP A 52 8.72 -0.32 -0.47
C ASP A 52 8.85 0.82 0.55
N PHE A 53 8.01 0.83 1.58
CA PHE A 53 8.03 1.85 2.62
C PHE A 53 9.23 1.73 3.57
N ASP A 54 9.70 0.52 3.84
CA ASP A 54 10.91 0.29 4.64
C ASP A 54 12.15 0.82 3.90
N LEU A 55 12.22 0.59 2.57
CA LEU A 55 13.27 1.15 1.72
C LEU A 55 13.27 2.68 1.72
N LEU A 56 12.09 3.31 1.54
CA LEU A 56 11.98 4.76 1.59
C LEU A 56 12.46 5.33 2.93
N ALA A 57 12.03 4.75 4.04
CA ALA A 57 12.42 5.19 5.37
C ALA A 57 13.94 5.07 5.59
N GLY A 58 14.54 3.98 5.09
CA GLY A 58 15.97 3.75 5.17
C GLY A 58 16.78 4.74 4.32
N GLU A 59 16.42 4.95 3.06
CA GLU A 59 17.22 5.74 2.12
C GLU A 59 17.09 7.26 2.30
N TRP A 60 15.89 7.73 2.61
CA TRP A 60 15.58 9.16 2.56
C TRP A 60 15.66 9.90 3.88
N LEU A 61 15.79 9.18 4.99
CA LEU A 61 16.00 9.81 6.29
C LEU A 61 17.45 10.21 6.54
N SER A 62 18.41 9.66 5.78
CA SER A 62 19.81 10.08 5.86
C SER A 62 20.03 11.34 5.05
N GLY A 63 20.42 12.44 5.72
CA GLY A 63 20.62 13.75 5.11
C GLY A 63 21.97 13.98 4.45
N ASP A 64 22.88 13.01 4.50
CA ASP A 64 24.23 13.15 4.00
C ASP A 64 24.72 11.94 3.18
N ALA A 65 25.68 12.18 2.29
CA ALA A 65 26.22 11.14 1.39
C ALA A 65 26.91 9.98 2.12
N GLN A 66 27.42 10.19 3.34
CA GLN A 66 28.08 9.14 4.09
C GLN A 66 27.04 8.20 4.73
N SER A 67 25.96 8.75 5.28
CA SER A 67 24.82 7.97 5.77
C SER A 67 24.17 7.16 4.65
N LEU A 68 23.99 7.74 3.47
CA LEU A 68 23.50 7.01 2.28
C LEU A 68 24.41 5.82 1.92
N LYS A 69 25.74 5.98 1.98
CA LYS A 69 26.69 4.89 1.72
C LYS A 69 26.57 3.76 2.76
N VAL A 70 26.22 4.07 4.00
CA VAL A 70 25.99 3.07 5.04
C VAL A 70 24.67 2.35 4.75
N MET A 71 23.60 3.09 4.48
CA MET A 71 22.28 2.54 4.17
C MET A 71 22.30 1.60 2.95
N ARG A 72 23.07 1.94 1.92
CA ARG A 72 23.25 1.08 0.73
C ARG A 72 23.91 -0.27 1.01
N LYS A 73 24.60 -0.41 2.15
CA LYS A 73 25.20 -1.68 2.58
C LYS A 73 24.27 -2.53 3.42
N LEU A 74 23.15 -1.96 3.86
CA LEU A 74 22.15 -2.72 4.60
C LEU A 74 21.54 -3.81 3.73
N THR A 75 21.19 -4.88 4.39
CA THR A 75 20.56 -6.06 3.78
C THR A 75 19.08 -6.14 4.10
N ALA A 76 18.37 -6.97 3.35
CA ALA A 76 16.96 -7.26 3.62
C ALA A 76 16.75 -7.74 5.05
N GLY A 77 17.65 -8.59 5.58
CA GLY A 77 17.58 -9.12 6.94
C GLY A 77 17.75 -8.09 8.03
N GLU A 78 18.53 -7.02 7.77
CA GLU A 78 18.75 -5.92 8.74
C GLU A 78 17.58 -4.92 8.77
N LEU A 79 16.83 -4.77 7.65
CA LEU A 79 15.74 -3.80 7.53
C LEU A 79 14.34 -4.43 7.64
N MET A 80 14.21 -5.75 7.48
CA MET A 80 12.92 -6.43 7.49
C MET A 80 12.17 -6.25 8.81
N SER A 81 10.86 -6.23 8.71
CA SER A 81 9.97 -6.35 9.87
C SER A 81 9.80 -7.81 10.28
N THR A 82 9.93 -8.10 11.58
CA THR A 82 9.79 -9.44 12.17
C THR A 82 9.09 -9.34 13.53
N PRO A 83 8.29 -10.34 13.98
CA PRO A 83 7.89 -11.54 13.25
C PRO A 83 6.86 -11.24 12.14
N VAL A 84 6.77 -12.13 11.16
CA VAL A 84 5.76 -12.03 10.08
C VAL A 84 4.37 -12.30 10.62
N ASN A 85 3.41 -11.43 10.27
CA ASN A 85 2.02 -11.66 10.59
C ASN A 85 1.43 -12.74 9.67
N SER A 86 0.87 -13.80 10.24
CA SER A 86 0.29 -14.92 9.52
C SER A 86 -1.17 -15.17 9.87
N ILE A 87 -1.84 -15.98 9.05
CA ILE A 87 -3.21 -16.44 9.26
C ILE A 87 -3.39 -17.84 8.65
N GLU A 88 -4.26 -18.66 9.26
CA GLU A 88 -4.60 -19.96 8.70
C GLU A 88 -5.49 -19.86 7.46
N ALA A 89 -5.26 -20.73 6.47
CA ALA A 89 -6.02 -20.78 5.23
C ALA A 89 -7.52 -21.08 5.46
N SER A 90 -7.84 -21.75 6.56
CA SER A 90 -9.21 -22.07 6.97
C SER A 90 -9.91 -20.91 7.73
N ALA A 91 -9.19 -19.86 8.07
CA ALA A 91 -9.78 -18.73 8.77
C ALA A 91 -10.76 -17.95 7.88
N PRO A 92 -11.80 -17.29 8.46
CA PRO A 92 -12.66 -16.39 7.73
C PRO A 92 -11.90 -15.18 7.14
N ALA A 93 -12.25 -14.74 5.94
CA ALA A 93 -11.66 -13.54 5.32
C ALA A 93 -11.81 -12.28 6.19
N LYS A 94 -12.90 -12.19 6.95
CA LYS A 94 -13.11 -11.14 7.94
C LYS A 94 -12.01 -11.09 9.00
N GLU A 95 -11.56 -12.26 9.47
CA GLU A 95 -10.46 -12.31 10.45
C GLU A 95 -9.17 -11.78 9.84
N ALA A 96 -8.92 -12.03 8.55
CA ALA A 96 -7.79 -11.43 7.85
C ALA A 96 -7.89 -9.90 7.83
N ALA A 97 -9.07 -9.34 7.50
CA ALA A 97 -9.33 -7.90 7.54
C ALA A 97 -9.10 -7.32 8.95
N GLN A 98 -9.64 -7.94 9.98
CA GLN A 98 -9.46 -7.53 11.37
C GLN A 98 -7.99 -7.56 11.80
N ARG A 99 -7.26 -8.60 11.41
CA ARG A 99 -5.84 -8.77 11.72
C ARG A 99 -5.00 -7.71 11.01
N MET A 100 -5.28 -7.45 9.72
CA MET A 100 -4.62 -6.41 8.95
C MET A 100 -4.88 -5.01 9.54
N HIS A 101 -6.12 -4.70 9.90
CA HIS A 101 -6.49 -3.43 10.51
C HIS A 101 -5.83 -3.24 11.88
N LYS A 102 -5.97 -4.22 12.78
CA LYS A 102 -5.43 -4.16 14.15
C LYS A 102 -3.90 -4.05 14.19
N ARG A 103 -3.20 -4.71 13.27
CA ARG A 103 -1.73 -4.72 13.19
C ARG A 103 -1.17 -3.65 12.25
N VAL A 104 -2.05 -2.90 11.58
CA VAL A 104 -1.68 -1.87 10.59
C VAL A 104 -0.80 -2.47 9.48
N VAL A 105 -1.10 -3.71 9.06
CA VAL A 105 -0.39 -4.41 7.98
C VAL A 105 -1.30 -4.61 6.78
N ARG A 106 -0.73 -4.66 5.58
CA ARG A 106 -1.46 -4.75 4.32
C ARG A 106 -1.53 -6.16 3.73
N ARG A 107 -0.84 -7.13 4.36
CA ARG A 107 -0.81 -8.52 3.94
C ARG A 107 -0.50 -9.44 5.09
N LEU A 108 -0.91 -10.68 4.95
CA LEU A 108 -0.61 -11.75 5.90
C LEU A 108 -0.05 -12.95 5.14
N LEU A 109 0.93 -13.61 5.71
CA LEU A 109 1.38 -14.91 5.26
C LEU A 109 0.30 -15.95 5.56
N VAL A 110 -0.08 -16.75 4.57
CA VAL A 110 -1.11 -17.78 4.78
C VAL A 110 -0.42 -19.11 5.08
N THR A 111 -0.87 -19.73 6.18
CA THR A 111 -0.38 -21.04 6.62
C THR A 111 -1.49 -22.08 6.55
N GLU A 112 -1.12 -23.32 6.30
CA GLU A 112 -2.02 -24.49 6.38
C GLU A 112 -1.24 -25.66 6.98
N ASN A 113 -1.70 -26.14 8.14
CA ASN A 113 -1.03 -27.19 8.90
C ASN A 113 0.46 -26.91 9.16
N GLY A 114 0.79 -25.63 9.43
CA GLY A 114 2.17 -25.19 9.66
C GLY A 114 3.00 -24.94 8.39
N ALA A 115 2.52 -25.32 7.22
CA ALA A 115 3.17 -25.02 5.95
C ALA A 115 2.75 -23.63 5.43
N GLN A 116 3.69 -22.91 4.82
CA GLN A 116 3.44 -21.63 4.17
C GLN A 116 2.88 -21.88 2.75
N VAL A 117 1.62 -21.48 2.52
CA VAL A 117 0.89 -21.87 1.30
C VAL A 117 0.56 -20.69 0.39
N GLY A 118 0.64 -19.46 0.89
CA GLY A 118 0.33 -18.28 0.09
C GLY A 118 0.36 -16.97 0.86
N VAL A 119 -0.21 -15.96 0.24
CA VAL A 119 -0.33 -14.60 0.78
C VAL A 119 -1.75 -14.09 0.57
N ILE A 120 -2.34 -13.45 1.57
CA ILE A 120 -3.55 -12.66 1.43
C ILE A 120 -3.23 -11.18 1.69
N SER A 121 -3.68 -10.31 0.80
CA SER A 121 -3.47 -8.86 0.87
C SER A 121 -4.79 -8.09 0.93
N ILE A 122 -4.71 -6.81 1.28
CA ILE A 122 -5.83 -5.87 1.18
C ILE A 122 -6.43 -5.89 -0.24
N SER A 123 -5.61 -5.92 -1.29
CA SER A 123 -6.07 -5.92 -2.68
C SER A 123 -6.90 -7.17 -3.01
N ASP A 124 -6.57 -8.33 -2.44
CA ASP A 124 -7.34 -9.56 -2.66
C ASP A 124 -8.72 -9.48 -2.00
N ILE A 125 -8.80 -8.87 -0.81
CA ILE A 125 -10.07 -8.61 -0.12
C ILE A 125 -10.90 -7.60 -0.92
N VAL A 126 -10.33 -6.48 -1.36
CA VAL A 126 -11.01 -5.45 -2.15
C VAL A 126 -11.50 -6.00 -3.49
N ALA A 127 -10.69 -6.83 -4.16
CA ALA A 127 -11.08 -7.50 -5.41
C ALA A 127 -12.28 -8.45 -5.24
N ASN A 128 -12.41 -9.05 -4.06
CA ASN A 128 -13.60 -9.84 -3.74
C ASN A 128 -14.83 -8.95 -3.54
N ILE A 129 -14.68 -7.84 -2.83
CA ILE A 129 -15.74 -6.86 -2.59
C ILE A 129 -16.26 -6.27 -3.90
N ALA A 130 -15.38 -5.94 -4.83
CA ALA A 130 -15.74 -5.41 -6.14
C ALA A 130 -16.65 -6.37 -6.94
N LYS A 131 -16.56 -7.67 -6.68
CA LYS A 131 -17.36 -8.71 -7.36
C LYS A 131 -18.66 -9.08 -6.65
N ASP A 132 -18.79 -8.73 -5.38
CA ASP A 132 -19.97 -9.09 -4.58
C ASP A 132 -21.17 -8.23 -5.00
N ALA A 133 -22.33 -8.88 -5.19
CA ALA A 133 -23.59 -8.22 -5.53
C ALA A 133 -24.27 -7.55 -4.30
N ILE A 134 -23.57 -7.44 -3.19
CA ILE A 134 -24.11 -6.90 -1.94
C ILE A 134 -24.07 -5.38 -2.01
N THR A 135 -25.26 -4.76 -1.98
CA THR A 135 -25.42 -3.31 -1.89
C THR A 135 -25.03 -2.83 -0.50
N HIS A 136 -23.82 -2.27 -0.39
CA HIS A 136 -23.37 -1.64 0.86
C HIS A 136 -24.07 -0.29 1.06
N ARG A 137 -24.58 -0.07 2.26
CA ARG A 137 -25.28 1.17 2.62
C ARG A 137 -24.33 2.32 2.89
N ASN A 138 -23.07 2.03 3.24
CA ASN A 138 -22.10 3.06 3.58
C ASN A 138 -21.65 3.79 2.32
N LYS A 139 -21.67 5.11 2.39
CA LYS A 139 -21.15 6.00 1.37
C LYS A 139 -19.66 6.30 1.60
N VAL A 140 -19.01 6.79 0.59
CA VAL A 140 -17.64 7.28 0.66
C VAL A 140 -17.49 8.32 1.76
N SER A 141 -18.44 9.27 1.88
CA SER A 141 -18.47 10.30 2.91
C SER A 141 -18.42 9.79 4.35
N ASP A 142 -18.88 8.54 4.58
CA ASP A 142 -18.96 7.97 5.95
C ASP A 142 -17.60 7.43 6.42
N ILE A 143 -16.67 7.17 5.49
CA ILE A 143 -15.41 6.47 5.78
C ILE A 143 -14.17 7.10 5.17
N MET A 144 -14.29 8.09 4.29
CA MET A 144 -13.15 8.79 3.72
C MET A 144 -12.32 9.48 4.81
N SER A 145 -11.04 9.67 4.55
CA SER A 145 -10.20 10.56 5.35
C SER A 145 -10.26 11.98 4.77
N ASP A 146 -10.55 12.96 5.59
CA ASP A 146 -10.46 14.40 5.27
C ASP A 146 -9.05 14.96 5.47
N VAL A 147 -8.15 14.17 6.05
CA VAL A 147 -6.73 14.48 6.21
C VAL A 147 -5.93 13.71 5.17
N PHE A 148 -5.07 14.39 4.42
CA PHE A 148 -4.20 13.79 3.43
C PHE A 148 -2.97 14.66 3.17
N LEU A 149 -1.87 14.00 2.76
CA LEU A 149 -0.62 14.67 2.44
C LEU A 149 -0.68 15.24 1.02
N THR A 150 -0.31 16.50 0.85
CA THR A 150 -0.22 17.15 -0.47
C THR A 150 1.18 17.69 -0.75
N CYS A 151 1.52 17.80 -2.03
CA CYS A 151 2.70 18.51 -2.51
C CYS A 151 2.42 19.17 -3.86
N ARG A 152 3.40 19.92 -4.38
CA ARG A 152 3.37 20.54 -5.70
C ARG A 152 4.11 19.67 -6.72
N GLU A 153 3.81 19.83 -8.01
CA GLU A 153 4.45 19.09 -9.11
C GLU A 153 5.98 19.28 -9.17
N ASN A 154 6.49 20.43 -8.71
CA ASN A 154 7.91 20.73 -8.64
C ASN A 154 8.58 20.25 -7.33
N THR A 155 7.86 19.53 -6.46
CA THR A 155 8.44 18.98 -5.24
C THR A 155 9.47 17.91 -5.58
N PRO A 156 10.71 18.01 -5.05
CA PRO A 156 11.72 16.97 -5.26
C PRO A 156 11.29 15.63 -4.64
N ILE A 157 11.62 14.52 -5.32
CA ILE A 157 11.34 13.16 -4.84
C ILE A 157 11.78 12.94 -3.38
N PRO A 158 13.01 13.33 -2.97
CA PRO A 158 13.44 13.14 -1.57
C PRO A 158 12.55 13.84 -0.55
N SER A 159 12.02 15.01 -0.91
CA SER A 159 11.13 15.77 -0.03
C SER A 159 9.76 15.09 0.12
N ALA A 160 9.21 14.58 -0.96
CA ALA A 160 7.96 13.81 -0.94
C ALA A 160 8.12 12.51 -0.13
N ALA A 161 9.21 11.77 -0.34
CA ALA A 161 9.52 10.55 0.40
C ALA A 161 9.65 10.81 1.91
N ARG A 162 10.38 11.86 2.29
CA ARG A 162 10.54 12.26 3.69
C ARG A 162 9.21 12.65 4.35
N ALA A 163 8.36 13.38 3.64
CA ALA A 163 7.03 13.74 4.12
C ALA A 163 6.16 12.49 4.33
N MET A 164 6.20 11.53 3.41
CA MET A 164 5.49 10.27 3.53
C MET A 164 5.96 9.44 4.74
N THR A 165 7.27 9.29 4.91
CA THR A 165 7.84 8.48 6.00
C THR A 165 7.64 9.11 7.37
N SER A 166 7.77 10.44 7.48
CA SER A 166 7.58 11.16 8.74
C SER A 166 6.12 11.17 9.24
N THR A 167 5.16 11.10 8.30
CA THR A 167 3.73 11.10 8.61
C THR A 167 3.10 9.70 8.63
N GLY A 168 3.82 8.68 8.14
CA GLY A 168 3.28 7.32 7.96
C GLY A 168 2.32 7.18 6.76
N TRP A 169 2.14 8.24 5.94
CA TRP A 169 1.31 8.19 4.75
C TRP A 169 2.05 7.49 3.61
N ARG A 170 1.36 6.58 2.90
CA ARG A 170 1.96 5.77 1.83
C ARG A 170 1.82 6.38 0.44
N SER A 171 1.32 7.60 0.36
CA SER A 171 1.28 8.40 -0.87
C SER A 171 1.07 9.86 -0.56
N VAL A 172 1.34 10.67 -1.56
CA VAL A 172 1.10 12.11 -1.56
C VAL A 172 0.25 12.47 -2.77
N LEU A 173 -0.71 13.38 -2.55
CA LEU A 173 -1.52 13.98 -3.60
C LEU A 173 -0.77 15.19 -4.17
N VAL A 174 -0.55 15.19 -5.47
CA VAL A 174 0.04 16.33 -6.19
C VAL A 174 -1.08 17.28 -6.59
N VAL A 175 -0.95 18.55 -6.21
CA VAL A 175 -1.97 19.57 -6.48
C VAL A 175 -1.37 20.80 -7.16
N ASP A 176 -2.20 21.46 -7.98
CA ASP A 176 -1.86 22.74 -8.59
C ASP A 176 -1.87 23.91 -7.56
N PRO A 177 -1.48 25.14 -7.93
CA PRO A 177 -1.50 26.31 -7.04
C PRO A 177 -2.86 26.60 -6.41
N PHE A 178 -3.94 26.15 -7.01
CA PHE A 178 -5.31 26.36 -6.53
C PHE A 178 -5.84 25.20 -5.69
N GLY A 179 -5.03 24.11 -5.54
CA GLY A 179 -5.40 22.92 -4.78
C GLY A 179 -6.10 21.84 -5.59
N LYS A 180 -6.25 22.02 -6.92
CA LYS A 180 -6.85 21.02 -7.82
C LYS A 180 -5.93 19.81 -7.92
N PRO A 181 -6.45 18.56 -7.86
CA PRO A 181 -5.67 17.34 -8.00
C PRO A 181 -5.05 17.22 -9.39
N LEU A 182 -3.75 17.01 -9.46
CA LEU A 182 -3.00 16.73 -10.68
C LEU A 182 -2.65 15.25 -10.78
N GLY A 183 -2.22 14.65 -9.69
CA GLY A 183 -1.78 13.26 -9.67
C GLY A 183 -1.57 12.73 -8.25
N VAL A 184 -1.23 11.47 -8.16
CA VAL A 184 -0.88 10.78 -6.91
C VAL A 184 0.46 10.09 -7.08
N VAL A 185 1.29 10.13 -6.05
CA VAL A 185 2.58 9.43 -5.98
C VAL A 185 2.58 8.47 -4.80
N SER A 186 2.96 7.23 -5.04
CA SER A 186 3.15 6.20 -4.01
C SER A 186 4.63 5.95 -3.73
N GLY A 187 4.92 5.18 -2.68
CA GLY A 187 6.29 4.81 -2.34
C GLY A 187 7.01 4.04 -3.46
N LEU A 188 6.30 3.13 -4.13
CA LEU A 188 6.87 2.36 -5.24
C LEU A 188 7.21 3.25 -6.44
N ASP A 189 6.39 4.25 -6.73
CA ASP A 189 6.67 5.21 -7.80
C ASP A 189 7.95 5.98 -7.53
N LEU A 190 8.17 6.40 -6.28
CA LEU A 190 9.40 7.10 -5.88
C LEU A 190 10.64 6.20 -6.04
N LEU A 191 10.55 4.94 -5.61
CA LEU A 191 11.67 3.98 -5.70
C LEU A 191 12.05 3.65 -7.14
N SER A 192 11.08 3.55 -8.04
CA SER A 192 11.29 3.17 -9.44
C SER A 192 12.11 4.18 -10.24
N TYR A 193 12.20 5.42 -9.77
CA TYR A 193 12.91 6.51 -10.45
C TYR A 193 14.23 6.93 -9.78
N CYS A 194 14.54 6.33 -8.65
CA CYS A 194 15.78 6.65 -7.95
C CYS A 194 16.83 5.56 -8.25
N ASP A 195 17.89 5.95 -8.92
CA ASP A 195 19.06 5.09 -9.01
C ASP A 195 19.76 5.08 -7.64
N LEU A 196 20.01 3.89 -7.12
CA LEU A 196 20.70 3.72 -5.84
C LEU A 196 22.15 4.20 -5.91
N ASP A 197 22.77 4.23 -7.10
CA ASP A 197 24.15 4.65 -7.28
C ASP A 197 24.25 6.19 -7.45
N ASP A 198 23.34 6.82 -8.19
CA ASP A 198 23.38 8.25 -8.48
C ASP A 198 22.38 9.08 -7.65
N GLY A 199 21.51 8.42 -6.90
CA GLY A 199 20.42 9.09 -6.13
C GLY A 199 19.29 9.56 -7.04
N CYS A 200 18.37 10.36 -6.47
CA CYS A 200 17.21 10.87 -7.22
C CYS A 200 17.47 12.19 -7.95
N GLY A 201 18.67 12.76 -7.79
CA GLY A 201 19.03 14.03 -8.42
C GLY A 201 17.99 15.15 -8.17
N GLU A 202 17.74 15.94 -9.22
CA GLU A 202 16.73 17.01 -9.22
C GLU A 202 15.36 16.55 -9.75
N ILE A 203 15.09 15.24 -9.72
CA ILE A 203 13.82 14.69 -10.21
C ILE A 203 12.68 15.14 -9.30
N THR A 204 11.61 15.64 -9.90
CA THR A 204 10.42 16.08 -9.19
C THR A 204 9.28 15.07 -9.30
N VAL A 205 8.29 15.18 -8.43
CA VAL A 205 7.11 14.29 -8.42
C VAL A 205 6.32 14.34 -9.71
N ALA A 206 6.41 15.42 -10.50
CA ALA A 206 5.76 15.53 -11.81
C ALA A 206 6.17 14.43 -12.79
N LYS A 207 7.39 13.89 -12.66
CA LYS A 207 7.88 12.81 -13.55
C LYS A 207 7.39 11.41 -13.14
N VAL A 208 6.93 11.25 -11.90
CA VAL A 208 6.63 9.96 -11.31
C VAL A 208 5.16 9.82 -10.90
N MET A 209 4.39 10.91 -10.91
CA MET A 209 2.99 10.89 -10.55
C MET A 209 2.15 10.16 -11.59
N HIS A 210 1.15 9.43 -11.10
CA HIS A 210 0.06 8.89 -11.91
C HIS A 210 -1.15 9.82 -11.87
N PRO A 211 -2.03 9.79 -12.88
CA PRO A 211 -3.26 10.57 -12.89
C PRO A 211 -4.07 10.36 -11.60
N ALA A 212 -4.64 11.44 -11.08
CA ALA A 212 -5.55 11.37 -9.94
C ALA A 212 -6.91 10.81 -10.40
N PHE A 213 -7.30 9.65 -9.87
CA PHE A 213 -8.65 9.10 -10.08
C PHE A 213 -9.58 9.60 -9.00
N THR A 214 -10.71 10.14 -9.40
CA THR A 214 -11.69 10.73 -8.49
C THR A 214 -12.88 9.81 -8.25
N ILE A 215 -13.57 9.98 -7.13
CA ILE A 215 -14.83 9.32 -6.78
C ILE A 215 -15.75 10.34 -6.13
N ASN A 216 -17.06 10.17 -6.31
CA ASN A 216 -18.05 11.01 -5.66
C ASN A 216 -18.20 10.61 -4.17
N MET A 217 -18.37 11.59 -3.29
CA MET A 217 -18.62 11.36 -1.87
C MET A 217 -19.89 10.55 -1.57
N GLU A 218 -20.87 10.55 -2.50
CA GLU A 218 -22.11 9.79 -2.38
C GLU A 218 -22.01 8.35 -2.91
N SER A 219 -20.88 7.99 -3.56
CA SER A 219 -20.63 6.65 -4.10
C SER A 219 -20.58 5.60 -3.00
N THR A 220 -20.87 4.36 -3.39
CA THR A 220 -20.83 3.19 -2.52
C THR A 220 -19.41 2.62 -2.39
N LEU A 221 -19.16 1.84 -1.34
CA LEU A 221 -17.87 1.15 -1.18
C LEU A 221 -17.59 0.12 -2.27
N GLN A 222 -18.64 -0.45 -2.86
CA GLN A 222 -18.51 -1.35 -3.98
C GLN A 222 -17.98 -0.62 -5.23
N GLU A 223 -18.54 0.57 -5.54
CA GLU A 223 -18.05 1.42 -6.64
C GLU A 223 -16.60 1.85 -6.42
N VAL A 224 -16.22 2.17 -5.18
CA VAL A 224 -14.82 2.43 -4.82
C VAL A 224 -13.95 1.21 -5.11
N ALA A 225 -14.36 0.02 -4.62
CA ALA A 225 -13.63 -1.22 -4.82
C ALA A 225 -13.47 -1.55 -6.31
N GLN A 226 -14.53 -1.44 -7.11
CA GLN A 226 -14.52 -1.64 -8.55
C GLN A 226 -13.51 -0.69 -9.22
N LYS A 227 -13.61 0.61 -8.93
CA LYS A 227 -12.75 1.63 -9.53
C LYS A 227 -11.28 1.47 -9.15
N LEU A 228 -10.99 1.06 -7.91
CA LEU A 228 -9.62 0.74 -7.46
C LEU A 228 -9.03 -0.44 -8.23
N ILE A 229 -9.81 -1.50 -8.45
CA ILE A 229 -9.34 -2.70 -9.15
C ILE A 229 -9.20 -2.45 -10.66
N GLU A 230 -10.17 -1.81 -11.30
CA GLU A 230 -10.16 -1.51 -12.73
C GLU A 230 -8.97 -0.64 -13.14
N ASN A 231 -8.60 0.31 -12.29
CA ASN A 231 -7.51 1.23 -12.58
C ASN A 231 -6.17 0.82 -11.97
N HIS A 232 -6.09 -0.33 -11.28
CA HIS A 232 -4.89 -0.79 -10.57
C HIS A 232 -4.35 0.22 -9.54
N HIS A 233 -5.24 0.95 -8.87
CA HIS A 233 -4.89 1.93 -7.85
C HIS A 233 -5.29 1.49 -6.45
N HIS A 234 -4.65 2.09 -5.44
CA HIS A 234 -4.91 1.79 -4.04
C HIS A 234 -5.69 2.89 -3.31
N ARG A 235 -6.00 4.00 -4.00
CA ARG A 235 -6.75 5.13 -3.47
C ARG A 235 -7.41 5.96 -4.56
N LEU A 236 -8.49 6.64 -4.18
CA LEU A 236 -9.23 7.58 -5.01
C LEU A 236 -9.36 8.90 -4.27
N ILE A 237 -9.39 9.99 -5.03
CA ILE A 237 -9.62 11.34 -4.52
C ILE A 237 -11.12 11.57 -4.44
N VAL A 238 -11.61 11.97 -3.29
CA VAL A 238 -13.04 12.25 -3.10
C VAL A 238 -13.33 13.69 -3.49
N VAL A 239 -14.31 13.87 -4.36
CA VAL A 239 -14.73 15.17 -4.88
C VAL A 239 -16.22 15.40 -4.67
N ASP A 240 -16.65 16.67 -4.64
CA ASP A 240 -18.06 17.04 -4.69
C ASP A 240 -18.60 16.78 -6.11
N PRO A 241 -19.72 16.04 -6.25
CA PRO A 241 -20.34 15.80 -7.58
C PRO A 241 -20.76 17.07 -8.31
N ASN A 242 -21.07 18.13 -7.56
CA ASN A 242 -21.49 19.42 -8.13
C ASN A 242 -20.31 20.31 -8.51
N MET A 243 -19.11 20.02 -7.98
CA MET A 243 -17.89 20.77 -8.20
C MET A 243 -16.67 19.84 -8.36
N PRO A 244 -16.67 18.96 -9.39
CA PRO A 244 -15.65 17.91 -9.52
C PRO A 244 -14.23 18.43 -9.80
N ASP A 245 -14.11 19.66 -10.25
CA ASP A 245 -12.85 20.35 -10.60
C ASP A 245 -12.27 21.20 -9.46
N THR A 246 -12.82 21.07 -8.27
CA THR A 246 -12.39 21.85 -7.09
C THR A 246 -11.40 21.09 -6.20
N VAL A 247 -11.07 21.70 -5.08
CA VAL A 247 -10.23 21.10 -4.02
C VAL A 247 -10.84 19.78 -3.55
N PRO A 248 -10.04 18.73 -3.36
CA PRO A 248 -10.52 17.46 -2.86
C PRO A 248 -11.18 17.58 -1.49
N LEU A 249 -12.28 16.87 -1.29
CA LEU A 249 -12.95 16.75 0.00
C LEU A 249 -12.23 15.76 0.92
N GLY A 250 -11.54 14.77 0.33
CA GLY A 250 -10.85 13.73 1.07
C GLY A 250 -10.20 12.70 0.16
N ILE A 251 -9.73 11.64 0.79
CA ILE A 251 -9.17 10.46 0.13
C ILE A 251 -9.85 9.21 0.68
N ILE A 252 -10.11 8.23 -0.19
CA ILE A 252 -10.51 6.88 0.21
C ILE A 252 -9.53 5.87 -0.38
N SER A 253 -9.12 4.91 0.44
CA SER A 253 -8.14 3.89 0.06
C SER A 253 -8.68 2.46 0.24
N SER A 254 -7.98 1.51 -0.34
CA SER A 254 -8.22 0.09 -0.09
C SER A 254 -8.13 -0.31 1.39
N PHE A 255 -7.32 0.43 2.18
CA PHE A 255 -7.22 0.18 3.63
C PHE A 255 -8.48 0.60 4.37
N ASP A 256 -9.13 1.71 3.97
CA ASP A 256 -10.36 2.20 4.59
C ASP A 256 -11.52 1.21 4.38
N ILE A 257 -11.59 0.60 3.18
CA ILE A 257 -12.57 -0.47 2.89
C ILE A 257 -12.35 -1.66 3.82
N VAL A 258 -11.11 -2.11 3.98
CA VAL A 258 -10.78 -3.26 4.86
C VAL A 258 -10.99 -2.89 6.33
N ALA A 259 -10.73 -1.66 6.74
CA ALA A 259 -11.02 -1.16 8.07
C ALA A 259 -12.52 -1.18 8.37
N GLU A 260 -13.36 -0.80 7.40
CA GLU A 260 -14.81 -0.89 7.53
C GLU A 260 -15.28 -2.34 7.65
N MET A 261 -14.75 -3.25 6.83
CA MET A 261 -15.01 -4.69 6.93
C MET A 261 -14.62 -5.28 8.30
N ALA A 262 -13.58 -4.74 8.93
CA ALA A 262 -13.09 -5.21 10.24
C ALA A 262 -14.01 -4.82 11.42
N LYS A 263 -14.88 -3.82 11.27
CA LYS A 263 -15.74 -3.32 12.35
C LYS A 263 -16.72 -4.39 12.84
N PRO A 264 -17.02 -4.43 14.16
CA PRO A 264 -18.13 -5.22 14.69
C PRO A 264 -19.45 -4.76 14.07
N GLY A 265 -20.29 -5.69 13.65
CA GLY A 265 -21.60 -5.36 13.08
C GLY A 265 -21.55 -4.83 11.63
N SER A 266 -20.40 -4.86 10.98
CA SER A 266 -20.32 -4.55 9.54
C SER A 266 -21.19 -5.55 8.76
N ILE A 267 -21.83 -5.08 7.68
CA ILE A 267 -22.69 -5.90 6.80
C ILE A 267 -21.94 -7.03 6.07
N TRP A 268 -20.62 -7.04 6.15
CA TRP A 268 -19.75 -8.13 5.69
C TRP A 268 -19.79 -9.37 6.60
N GLN A 269 -20.67 -9.39 7.60
CA GLN A 269 -20.79 -10.46 8.60
C GLN A 269 -21.84 -11.52 8.25
N GLU A 270 -22.69 -11.27 7.26
CA GLU A 270 -23.79 -12.18 6.87
C GLU A 270 -23.36 -13.14 5.69
#